data_6be63c7faa9537cd8f2653f26e0de086
#
_entry.id   6be63c7faa9537cd8f2653f26e0de086
#
_cell.length_a   1.000
_cell.length_b   1.000
_cell.length_c   1.000
_cell.angle_alpha   90.00
_cell.angle_beta   90.00
_cell.angle_gamma   90.00
#
_symmetry.space_group_name_H-M   'P 1'
#
loop_
_entity.id
_entity.type
_entity.pdbx_description
1 polymer ?
#
loop_
_entity_poly.entity_id
_entity_poly.type
_entity_poly.pdbx_seq_one_letter_code
_entity_poly.pdbx_strand_id
1 'polypeptide(L)'
;MRIKTDLEAKNPAVREWPAFRIVDKPKHPLVKRHVWPLYNFASAIDDHLLNVTHIFRGQEHSTNEVKQRYLYQHLGWNYPVVVTLGRLSMNDMVLSKSQIREGIARKKFSGWDDPKLGTLQSLRRRCFQPEALRQIIIDIGPKPSDITISFENLSAYNRKIIDRTSDRYFFIPNPKRITVKGMKLKKASVPLHPEEKHGFRTFALSNTFFIDDKDFEAYKGLEVRLKDLCNIKLGNISEFTGTELKAVPKIQWVPAKHLSVRVMMARGEIKGYAETNLAKVKPGSVVQFERFGFVRVEKTGKSHIIAVFGHE
;
A
#
# COMPACT_ATOMS: atom_id res chain seq x y z
N MET A 1 -17.00 -42.20 -13.39
CA MET A 1 -17.31 -41.65 -14.73
C MET A 1 -16.13 -40.82 -15.19
N ARG A 2 -15.71 -40.99 -16.46
CA ARG A 2 -14.65 -40.23 -17.13
C ARG A 2 -15.22 -39.56 -18.37
N ILE A 3 -14.67 -38.43 -18.74
CA ILE A 3 -15.04 -37.74 -19.98
C ILE A 3 -14.16 -38.31 -21.10
N LYS A 4 -14.78 -38.75 -22.18
CA LYS A 4 -14.10 -39.25 -23.36
C LYS A 4 -13.44 -38.08 -24.09
N THR A 5 -12.16 -38.23 -24.40
CA THR A 5 -11.35 -37.24 -25.12
C THR A 5 -10.44 -37.94 -26.11
N ASP A 6 -9.62 -37.21 -26.82
CA ASP A 6 -8.59 -37.77 -27.67
C ASP A 6 -7.48 -38.45 -26.84
N LEU A 7 -7.34 -39.77 -27.01
CA LEU A 7 -6.33 -40.58 -26.34
C LEU A 7 -4.91 -40.34 -26.88
N GLU A 8 -4.79 -39.83 -28.11
CA GLU A 8 -3.53 -39.52 -28.77
C GLU A 8 -3.08 -38.07 -28.53
N ALA A 9 -3.86 -37.29 -27.79
CA ALA A 9 -3.50 -35.90 -27.47
C ALA A 9 -2.08 -35.83 -26.93
N LYS A 10 -1.29 -34.86 -27.42
CA LYS A 10 0.11 -34.66 -27.00
C LYS A 10 0.26 -34.44 -25.48
N ASN A 11 -0.71 -33.74 -24.90
CA ASN A 11 -0.76 -33.53 -23.44
C ASN A 11 -1.52 -34.68 -22.75
N PRO A 12 -0.87 -35.59 -22.02
CA PRO A 12 -1.53 -36.70 -21.37
C PRO A 12 -2.53 -36.27 -20.30
N ALA A 13 -2.41 -35.06 -19.74
CA ALA A 13 -3.34 -34.57 -18.72
C ALA A 13 -4.76 -34.31 -19.25
N VAL A 14 -4.96 -34.23 -20.56
CA VAL A 14 -6.29 -34.06 -21.18
C VAL A 14 -6.91 -35.35 -21.66
N ARG A 15 -6.17 -36.47 -21.62
CA ARG A 15 -6.66 -37.80 -22.05
C ARG A 15 -7.57 -38.37 -20.99
N GLU A 16 -8.86 -38.60 -21.32
CA GLU A 16 -9.86 -39.23 -20.44
C GLU A 16 -9.79 -38.82 -18.96
N TRP A 17 -10.16 -37.64 -18.64
CA TRP A 17 -10.12 -37.15 -17.28
C TRP A 17 -11.38 -37.50 -16.47
N PRO A 18 -11.26 -37.70 -15.12
CA PRO A 18 -12.40 -38.03 -14.28
C PRO A 18 -13.32 -36.80 -14.08
N ALA A 19 -14.64 -37.03 -14.21
CA ALA A 19 -15.65 -36.01 -13.98
C ALA A 19 -16.07 -35.93 -12.51
N PHE A 20 -16.08 -37.08 -11.80
CA PHE A 20 -16.52 -37.20 -10.42
C PHE A 20 -15.54 -38.00 -9.59
N ARG A 21 -15.59 -37.78 -8.28
CA ARG A 21 -14.90 -38.54 -7.26
C ARG A 21 -15.88 -39.05 -6.21
N ILE A 22 -15.56 -40.17 -5.58
CA ILE A 22 -16.27 -40.69 -4.41
C ILE A 22 -15.55 -40.17 -3.17
N VAL A 23 -16.32 -39.69 -2.17
CA VAL A 23 -15.83 -39.20 -0.88
C VAL A 23 -16.61 -39.90 0.21
N ASP A 24 -15.99 -40.80 0.96
CA ASP A 24 -16.65 -41.63 1.98
C ASP A 24 -17.21 -40.78 3.14
N LYS A 25 -16.50 -39.75 3.55
CA LYS A 25 -16.89 -38.81 4.63
C LYS A 25 -16.92 -37.38 4.11
N PRO A 26 -17.98 -36.96 3.38
CA PRO A 26 -18.04 -35.62 2.82
C PRO A 26 -18.21 -34.56 3.94
N LYS A 27 -17.37 -33.53 3.88
CA LYS A 27 -17.47 -32.36 4.78
C LYS A 27 -18.11 -31.20 4.02
N HIS A 28 -19.42 -31.25 3.82
CA HIS A 28 -20.16 -30.15 3.20
C HIS A 28 -21.29 -29.70 4.15
N PRO A 29 -21.49 -28.36 4.33
CA PRO A 29 -22.44 -27.85 5.32
C PRO A 29 -23.91 -28.22 5.03
N LEU A 30 -24.28 -28.37 3.75
CA LEU A 30 -25.66 -28.51 3.33
C LEU A 30 -25.99 -29.88 2.72
N VAL A 31 -25.00 -30.61 2.18
CA VAL A 31 -25.25 -31.82 1.37
C VAL A 31 -24.41 -32.99 1.86
N LYS A 32 -25.08 -34.10 2.12
CA LYS A 32 -24.48 -35.40 2.50
C LYS A 32 -24.51 -36.38 1.32
N ARG A 33 -23.76 -36.06 0.26
CA ARG A 33 -23.64 -36.93 -0.92
C ARG A 33 -22.22 -37.49 -1.00
N HIS A 34 -22.06 -38.72 -1.47
CA HIS A 34 -20.76 -39.38 -1.59
C HIS A 34 -20.12 -39.13 -2.95
N VAL A 35 -20.89 -38.85 -3.99
CA VAL A 35 -20.38 -38.56 -5.31
C VAL A 35 -20.28 -37.03 -5.52
N TRP A 36 -19.08 -36.55 -5.83
CA TRP A 36 -18.80 -35.15 -6.00
C TRP A 36 -18.20 -34.83 -7.35
N PRO A 37 -18.70 -33.84 -8.08
CA PRO A 37 -18.10 -33.41 -9.33
C PRO A 37 -16.71 -32.83 -9.07
N LEU A 38 -15.81 -33.08 -10.01
CA LEU A 38 -14.48 -32.42 -10.01
C LEU A 38 -14.58 -31.08 -10.72
N TYR A 39 -13.59 -30.23 -10.44
CA TYR A 39 -13.55 -28.82 -10.89
C TYR A 39 -13.92 -28.64 -12.37
N ASN A 40 -13.26 -29.39 -13.28
CA ASN A 40 -13.49 -29.20 -14.73
C ASN A 40 -14.90 -29.57 -15.18
N PHE A 41 -15.58 -30.49 -14.49
CA PHE A 41 -16.96 -30.79 -14.75
C PHE A 41 -17.90 -29.76 -14.14
N ALA A 42 -17.74 -29.48 -12.85
CA ALA A 42 -18.61 -28.55 -12.11
C ALA A 42 -18.57 -27.14 -12.73
N SER A 43 -17.38 -26.58 -12.91
CA SER A 43 -17.24 -25.20 -13.42
C SER A 43 -17.75 -25.07 -14.87
N ALA A 44 -17.58 -26.11 -15.72
CA ALA A 44 -18.07 -26.07 -17.08
C ALA A 44 -19.63 -26.08 -17.14
N ILE A 45 -20.27 -26.85 -16.27
CA ILE A 45 -21.74 -26.87 -16.16
C ILE A 45 -22.24 -25.52 -15.59
N ASP A 46 -21.63 -25.05 -14.53
CA ASP A 46 -22.01 -23.77 -13.90
C ASP A 46 -21.85 -22.60 -14.88
N ASP A 47 -20.72 -22.54 -15.61
CA ASP A 47 -20.46 -21.48 -16.61
C ASP A 47 -21.55 -21.48 -17.70
N HIS A 48 -22.00 -22.65 -18.15
CA HIS A 48 -23.09 -22.76 -19.13
C HIS A 48 -24.43 -22.31 -18.54
N LEU A 49 -24.81 -22.83 -17.37
CA LEU A 49 -26.09 -22.52 -16.73
C LEU A 49 -26.23 -21.09 -16.31
N LEU A 50 -25.10 -20.44 -15.98
CA LEU A 50 -25.02 -19.00 -15.62
C LEU A 50 -24.86 -18.09 -16.84
N ASN A 51 -24.86 -18.64 -18.07
CA ASN A 51 -24.65 -17.89 -19.31
C ASN A 51 -23.35 -17.06 -19.31
N VAL A 52 -22.27 -17.63 -18.81
CA VAL A 52 -20.95 -16.98 -18.81
C VAL A 52 -20.48 -16.79 -20.25
N THR A 53 -20.17 -15.55 -20.64
CA THR A 53 -19.71 -15.21 -21.99
C THR A 53 -18.19 -15.14 -22.10
N HIS A 54 -17.49 -14.79 -21.04
CA HIS A 54 -16.04 -14.62 -20.99
C HIS A 54 -15.46 -15.23 -19.72
N ILE A 55 -14.38 -16.00 -19.87
CA ILE A 55 -13.65 -16.64 -18.77
C ILE A 55 -12.25 -16.02 -18.71
N PHE A 56 -11.91 -15.37 -17.60
CA PHE A 56 -10.56 -14.90 -17.31
C PHE A 56 -9.86 -15.93 -16.44
N ARG A 57 -8.72 -16.46 -16.90
CA ARG A 57 -7.98 -17.48 -16.14
C ARG A 57 -6.48 -17.31 -16.21
N GLY A 58 -5.78 -17.74 -15.17
CA GLY A 58 -4.33 -17.81 -15.18
C GLY A 58 -3.83 -18.85 -16.19
N GLN A 59 -2.67 -18.61 -16.77
CA GLN A 59 -2.04 -19.48 -17.76
C GLN A 59 -1.83 -20.91 -17.26
N GLU A 60 -1.59 -21.10 -15.97
CA GLU A 60 -1.48 -22.40 -15.30
C GLU A 60 -2.74 -23.27 -15.43
N HIS A 61 -3.87 -22.67 -15.79
CA HIS A 61 -5.15 -23.34 -15.99
C HIS A 61 -5.51 -23.61 -17.47
N SER A 62 -4.60 -23.41 -18.41
CA SER A 62 -4.83 -23.64 -19.85
C SER A 62 -5.25 -25.08 -20.17
N THR A 63 -4.68 -26.07 -19.47
CA THR A 63 -5.09 -27.48 -19.60
C THR A 63 -6.55 -27.71 -19.20
N ASN A 64 -7.08 -26.93 -18.26
CA ASN A 64 -8.49 -27.04 -17.86
C ASN A 64 -9.43 -26.55 -18.96
N GLU A 65 -9.04 -25.56 -19.73
CA GLU A 65 -9.79 -25.09 -20.89
C GLU A 65 -9.99 -26.23 -21.90
N VAL A 66 -8.91 -26.92 -22.26
CA VAL A 66 -8.99 -28.06 -23.22
C VAL A 66 -9.95 -29.12 -22.71
N LYS A 67 -9.88 -29.47 -21.41
CA LYS A 67 -10.81 -30.45 -20.80
C LYS A 67 -12.28 -30.03 -20.88
N GLN A 68 -12.53 -28.74 -20.57
CA GLN A 68 -13.89 -28.21 -20.57
C GLN A 68 -14.45 -28.07 -21.98
N ARG A 69 -13.63 -27.74 -22.98
CA ARG A 69 -14.05 -27.73 -24.39
C ARG A 69 -14.55 -29.06 -24.85
N TYR A 70 -13.93 -30.20 -24.48
CA TYR A 70 -14.45 -31.53 -24.78
C TYR A 70 -15.82 -31.75 -24.17
N LEU A 71 -16.06 -31.32 -22.92
CA LEU A 71 -17.39 -31.48 -22.31
C LEU A 71 -18.45 -30.66 -23.05
N TYR A 72 -18.15 -29.42 -23.40
CA TYR A 72 -19.05 -28.54 -24.17
C TYR A 72 -19.36 -29.14 -25.54
N GLN A 73 -18.35 -29.71 -26.21
CA GLN A 73 -18.51 -30.39 -27.50
C GLN A 73 -19.45 -31.60 -27.38
N HIS A 74 -19.29 -32.43 -26.33
CA HIS A 74 -20.18 -33.59 -26.10
C HIS A 74 -21.62 -33.16 -25.82
N LEU A 75 -21.84 -32.00 -25.23
CA LEU A 75 -23.17 -31.49 -24.89
C LEU A 75 -23.79 -30.62 -25.99
N GLY A 76 -23.07 -30.35 -27.08
CA GLY A 76 -23.49 -29.45 -28.16
C GLY A 76 -23.57 -28.00 -27.77
N TRP A 77 -22.76 -27.57 -26.77
CA TRP A 77 -22.74 -26.20 -26.25
C TRP A 77 -21.64 -25.36 -26.89
N ASN A 78 -21.88 -24.04 -26.97
CA ASN A 78 -20.86 -23.07 -27.38
C ASN A 78 -19.99 -22.70 -26.18
N TYR A 79 -18.67 -22.88 -26.32
CA TYR A 79 -17.73 -22.57 -25.26
C TYR A 79 -17.49 -21.04 -25.14
N PRO A 80 -17.46 -20.48 -23.94
CA PRO A 80 -17.18 -19.06 -23.73
C PRO A 80 -15.84 -18.60 -24.29
N VAL A 81 -15.70 -17.29 -24.52
CA VAL A 81 -14.41 -16.68 -24.88
C VAL A 81 -13.45 -16.77 -23.70
N VAL A 82 -12.23 -17.25 -23.93
CA VAL A 82 -11.22 -17.36 -22.87
C VAL A 82 -10.16 -16.31 -23.05
N VAL A 83 -9.88 -15.59 -21.95
CA VAL A 83 -8.80 -14.62 -21.83
C VAL A 83 -7.78 -15.16 -20.83
N THR A 84 -6.61 -15.49 -21.32
CA THR A 84 -5.53 -16.03 -20.49
C THR A 84 -4.69 -14.90 -19.92
N LEU A 85 -4.43 -14.97 -18.61
CA LEU A 85 -3.64 -13.99 -17.87
C LEU A 85 -2.35 -14.63 -17.34
N GLY A 86 -1.23 -13.92 -17.45
CA GLY A 86 0.00 -14.26 -16.77
C GLY A 86 -0.10 -14.00 -15.26
N ARG A 87 0.87 -14.49 -14.52
CA ARG A 87 0.98 -14.26 -13.08
C ARG A 87 1.40 -12.83 -12.81
N LEU A 88 0.71 -12.19 -11.84
CA LEU A 88 1.16 -10.92 -11.29
C LEU A 88 2.07 -11.19 -10.09
N SER A 89 3.24 -10.59 -10.11
CA SER A 89 4.20 -10.60 -9.01
C SER A 89 4.57 -9.17 -8.60
N MET A 90 5.08 -9.01 -7.39
CA MET A 90 5.63 -7.75 -6.91
C MET A 90 7.03 -8.01 -6.36
N ASN A 91 7.98 -7.16 -6.72
CA ASN A 91 9.28 -7.18 -6.08
C ASN A 91 9.16 -6.73 -4.62
N ASP A 92 10.04 -7.21 -3.77
CA ASP A 92 10.17 -6.83 -2.36
C ASP A 92 8.96 -7.12 -1.45
N MET A 93 7.95 -7.86 -1.92
CA MET A 93 6.77 -8.21 -1.13
C MET A 93 6.46 -9.70 -1.19
N VAL A 94 6.02 -10.24 -0.05
CA VAL A 94 5.58 -11.64 0.04
C VAL A 94 4.11 -11.73 -0.35
N LEU A 95 3.82 -12.48 -1.43
CA LEU A 95 2.47 -12.73 -1.95
C LEU A 95 2.00 -14.17 -1.73
N SER A 96 2.92 -15.10 -1.52
CA SER A 96 2.61 -16.53 -1.36
C SER A 96 1.81 -16.79 -0.08
N LYS A 97 0.58 -17.30 -0.24
CA LYS A 97 -0.33 -17.64 0.88
C LYS A 97 0.29 -18.62 1.88
N SER A 98 1.04 -19.62 1.39
CA SER A 98 1.70 -20.61 2.25
C SER A 98 2.82 -19.98 3.08
N GLN A 99 3.68 -19.18 2.44
CA GLN A 99 4.76 -18.46 3.13
C GLN A 99 4.23 -17.44 4.16
N ILE A 100 3.14 -16.73 3.82
CA ILE A 100 2.50 -15.78 4.75
C ILE A 100 1.96 -16.52 5.97
N ARG A 101 1.23 -17.62 5.76
CA ARG A 101 0.65 -18.44 6.85
C ARG A 101 1.75 -18.99 7.76
N GLU A 102 2.82 -19.53 7.21
CA GLU A 102 3.97 -20.02 7.95
C GLU A 102 4.67 -18.87 8.71
N GLY A 103 4.87 -17.72 8.07
CA GLY A 103 5.48 -16.55 8.69
C GLY A 103 4.67 -16.02 9.88
N ILE A 104 3.33 -16.02 9.80
CA ILE A 104 2.45 -15.65 10.91
C ILE A 104 2.57 -16.67 12.04
N ALA A 105 2.54 -17.97 11.74
CA ALA A 105 2.69 -19.02 12.74
C ALA A 105 4.04 -18.94 13.48
N ARG A 106 5.10 -18.58 12.78
CA ARG A 106 6.45 -18.36 13.33
C ARG A 106 6.66 -16.94 13.92
N LYS A 107 5.62 -16.11 14.03
CA LYS A 107 5.69 -14.73 14.53
C LYS A 107 6.66 -13.81 13.74
N LYS A 108 6.97 -14.15 12.49
CA LYS A 108 7.74 -13.30 11.57
C LYS A 108 6.91 -12.13 11.04
N PHE A 109 5.61 -12.35 10.89
CA PHE A 109 4.61 -11.35 10.49
C PHE A 109 3.56 -11.22 11.61
N SER A 110 3.09 -9.99 11.83
CA SER A 110 2.08 -9.66 12.85
C SER A 110 0.67 -10.16 12.48
N GLY A 111 0.40 -10.32 11.19
CA GLY A 111 -0.88 -10.74 10.65
C GLY A 111 -0.88 -10.60 9.13
N TRP A 112 -2.05 -10.78 8.52
CA TRP A 112 -2.24 -10.62 7.08
C TRP A 112 -2.10 -9.17 6.60
N ASP A 113 -2.17 -8.21 7.51
CA ASP A 113 -2.02 -6.78 7.30
C ASP A 113 -0.61 -6.25 7.62
N ASP A 114 0.35 -7.15 7.90
CA ASP A 114 1.74 -6.76 8.17
C ASP A 114 2.31 -5.93 6.99
N PRO A 115 2.91 -4.76 7.24
CA PRO A 115 3.44 -3.88 6.18
C PRO A 115 4.49 -4.51 5.26
N LYS A 116 5.06 -5.65 5.62
CA LYS A 116 6.02 -6.43 4.80
C LYS A 116 5.34 -7.23 3.69
N LEU A 117 4.02 -7.38 3.74
CA LEU A 117 3.26 -8.25 2.85
C LEU A 117 2.66 -7.48 1.67
N GLY A 118 2.49 -8.17 0.54
CA GLY A 118 1.78 -7.66 -0.63
C GLY A 118 0.26 -7.96 -0.62
N THR A 119 -0.33 -8.29 0.51
CA THR A 119 -1.77 -8.56 0.62
C THR A 119 -2.57 -7.27 0.47
N LEU A 120 -3.82 -7.38 0.01
CA LEU A 120 -4.72 -6.21 -0.07
C LEU A 120 -4.95 -5.56 1.31
N GLN A 121 -4.91 -6.33 2.40
CA GLN A 121 -5.01 -5.81 3.77
C GLN A 121 -3.79 -4.95 4.13
N SER A 122 -2.59 -5.43 3.81
CA SER A 122 -1.35 -4.69 4.00
C SER A 122 -1.31 -3.43 3.14
N LEU A 123 -1.64 -3.52 1.85
CA LEU A 123 -1.68 -2.36 0.96
C LEU A 123 -2.67 -1.31 1.44
N ARG A 124 -3.88 -1.69 1.89
CA ARG A 124 -4.85 -0.78 2.51
C ARG A 124 -4.27 -0.11 3.76
N ARG A 125 -3.59 -0.87 4.62
CA ARG A 125 -2.92 -0.34 5.81
C ARG A 125 -1.81 0.64 5.46
N ARG A 126 -1.14 0.44 4.33
CA ARG A 126 -0.10 1.30 3.76
C ARG A 126 -0.62 2.39 2.83
N CYS A 127 -1.84 2.88 3.02
CA CYS A 127 -2.44 4.00 2.30
C CYS A 127 -2.87 3.73 0.85
N PHE A 128 -2.66 2.54 0.29
CA PHE A 128 -3.02 2.28 -1.10
C PHE A 128 -4.53 2.27 -1.30
N GLN A 129 -4.99 3.02 -2.29
CA GLN A 129 -6.39 3.10 -2.68
C GLN A 129 -6.72 1.99 -3.68
N PRO A 130 -7.95 1.43 -3.65
CA PRO A 130 -8.37 0.41 -4.61
C PRO A 130 -8.27 0.88 -6.06
N GLU A 131 -8.51 2.18 -6.30
CA GLU A 131 -8.44 2.81 -7.60
C GLU A 131 -7.05 2.74 -8.22
N ALA A 132 -5.98 2.90 -7.41
CA ALA A 132 -4.61 2.76 -7.88
C ALA A 132 -4.32 1.33 -8.38
N LEU A 133 -4.81 0.33 -7.64
CA LEU A 133 -4.68 -1.08 -8.03
C LEU A 133 -5.49 -1.38 -9.31
N ARG A 134 -6.70 -0.86 -9.42
CA ARG A 134 -7.52 -1.04 -10.63
C ARG A 134 -6.87 -0.39 -11.83
N GLN A 135 -6.38 0.83 -11.70
CA GLN A 135 -5.79 1.56 -12.82
C GLN A 135 -4.53 0.87 -13.34
N ILE A 136 -3.62 0.43 -12.47
CA ILE A 136 -2.42 -0.27 -12.91
C ILE A 136 -2.76 -1.59 -13.62
N ILE A 137 -3.78 -2.32 -13.18
CA ILE A 137 -4.22 -3.55 -13.85
C ILE A 137 -4.86 -3.25 -15.22
N ILE A 138 -5.64 -2.17 -15.33
CA ILE A 138 -6.23 -1.74 -16.61
C ILE A 138 -5.13 -1.37 -17.61
N ASP A 139 -4.13 -0.61 -17.16
CA ASP A 139 -3.04 -0.15 -18.03
C ASP A 139 -2.12 -1.31 -18.48
N ILE A 140 -1.95 -2.32 -17.64
CA ILE A 140 -1.26 -3.56 -18.01
C ILE A 140 -2.03 -4.32 -19.07
N GLY A 141 -3.35 -4.39 -18.95
CA GLY A 141 -4.26 -5.13 -19.81
C GLY A 141 -4.14 -6.65 -19.68
N PRO A 142 -5.00 -7.41 -20.38
CA PRO A 142 -5.02 -8.87 -20.35
C PRO A 142 -3.89 -9.44 -21.22
N LYS A 143 -2.81 -9.91 -20.60
CA LYS A 143 -1.66 -10.53 -21.27
C LYS A 143 -1.37 -11.91 -20.67
N PRO A 144 -1.02 -12.91 -21.52
CA PRO A 144 -0.71 -14.25 -21.05
C PRO A 144 0.69 -14.36 -20.41
N SER A 145 1.56 -13.36 -20.61
CA SER A 145 2.91 -13.31 -20.03
C SER A 145 2.88 -12.88 -18.56
N ASP A 146 3.77 -13.45 -17.76
CA ASP A 146 3.99 -13.04 -16.38
C ASP A 146 4.46 -11.58 -16.29
N ILE A 147 3.96 -10.85 -15.31
CA ILE A 147 4.23 -9.43 -15.14
C ILE A 147 4.67 -9.18 -13.70
N THR A 148 5.74 -8.43 -13.54
CA THR A 148 6.19 -7.95 -12.24
C THR A 148 5.89 -6.46 -12.11
N ILE A 149 5.11 -6.10 -11.10
CA ILE A 149 4.80 -4.71 -10.75
C ILE A 149 5.85 -4.25 -9.75
N SER A 150 6.53 -3.13 -10.02
CA SER A 150 7.39 -2.53 -9.01
C SER A 150 6.56 -1.77 -7.99
N PHE A 151 7.07 -1.72 -6.75
CA PHE A 151 6.41 -0.98 -5.68
C PHE A 151 6.38 0.53 -5.99
N GLU A 152 7.41 1.05 -6.62
CA GLU A 152 7.51 2.46 -7.04
C GLU A 152 6.42 2.82 -8.05
N ASN A 153 6.19 1.95 -9.06
CA ASN A 153 5.12 2.17 -10.04
C ASN A 153 3.75 2.20 -9.36
N LEU A 154 3.45 1.23 -8.50
CA LEU A 154 2.20 1.22 -7.75
C LEU A 154 2.06 2.47 -6.86
N SER A 155 3.15 2.91 -6.23
CA SER A 155 3.20 4.13 -5.43
C SER A 155 2.91 5.38 -6.25
N ALA A 156 3.43 5.45 -7.48
CA ALA A 156 3.18 6.57 -8.39
C ALA A 156 1.68 6.67 -8.78
N TYR A 157 1.02 5.54 -9.04
CA TYR A 157 -0.44 5.52 -9.27
C TYR A 157 -1.20 5.98 -8.04
N ASN A 158 -0.82 5.49 -6.86
CA ASN A 158 -1.48 5.85 -5.61
C ASN A 158 -1.29 7.33 -5.25
N ARG A 159 -0.08 7.86 -5.45
CA ARG A 159 0.22 9.29 -5.21
C ARG A 159 -0.71 10.21 -5.98
N LYS A 160 -0.97 9.95 -7.28
CA LYS A 160 -1.89 10.75 -8.10
C LYS A 160 -3.29 10.87 -7.48
N ILE A 161 -3.70 9.86 -6.71
CA ILE A 161 -5.02 9.82 -6.07
C ILE A 161 -5.00 10.54 -4.72
N ILE A 162 -4.00 10.23 -3.88
CA ILE A 162 -4.02 10.67 -2.48
C ILE A 162 -3.35 12.03 -2.24
N ASP A 163 -2.48 12.52 -3.13
CA ASP A 163 -1.71 13.74 -2.92
C ASP A 163 -2.62 14.95 -2.70
N ARG A 164 -3.62 15.15 -3.57
CA ARG A 164 -4.53 16.30 -3.49
C ARG A 164 -5.46 16.27 -2.27
N THR A 165 -5.71 15.11 -1.69
CA THR A 165 -6.63 14.93 -0.57
C THR A 165 -5.94 14.80 0.78
N SER A 166 -4.61 14.69 0.79
CA SER A 166 -3.84 14.45 2.02
C SER A 166 -3.33 15.76 2.62
N ASP A 167 -3.75 16.04 3.84
CA ASP A 167 -3.17 17.12 4.63
C ASP A 167 -1.69 16.86 4.90
N ARG A 168 -0.88 17.94 4.90
CA ARG A 168 0.57 17.87 5.13
C ARG A 168 0.93 18.30 6.53
N TYR A 169 1.83 17.54 7.15
CA TYR A 169 2.32 17.79 8.51
C TYR A 169 3.84 17.70 8.56
N PHE A 170 4.43 18.44 9.48
CA PHE A 170 5.86 18.34 9.76
C PHE A 170 6.12 17.15 10.67
N PHE A 171 7.06 16.31 10.26
CA PHE A 171 7.60 15.20 11.01
C PHE A 171 9.12 15.18 10.89
N ILE A 172 9.81 15.12 12.03
CA ILE A 172 11.26 15.11 12.11
C ILE A 172 11.72 13.74 12.62
N PRO A 173 12.29 12.87 11.75
CA PRO A 173 12.65 11.50 12.13
C PRO A 173 13.82 11.44 13.11
N ASN A 174 14.83 12.30 13.01
CA ASN A 174 16.01 12.35 13.89
C ASN A 174 16.12 13.75 14.51
N PRO A 175 15.31 14.05 15.54
CA PRO A 175 15.16 15.40 16.01
C PRO A 175 16.39 15.92 16.77
N LYS A 176 17.00 16.96 16.24
CA LYS A 176 18.04 17.76 16.88
C LYS A 176 17.47 19.09 17.37
N ARG A 177 17.72 19.41 18.64
CA ARG A 177 17.24 20.63 19.25
C ARG A 177 18.15 21.80 18.84
N ILE A 178 17.52 22.92 18.44
CA ILE A 178 18.17 24.20 18.21
C ILE A 178 17.44 25.29 19.00
N THR A 179 18.18 26.38 19.32
CA THR A 179 17.62 27.58 19.95
C THR A 179 17.87 28.77 19.04
N VAL A 180 16.84 29.54 18.70
CA VAL A 180 16.92 30.71 17.80
C VAL A 180 16.91 31.97 18.64
N LYS A 181 18.03 32.70 18.67
CA LYS A 181 18.15 34.03 19.30
C LYS A 181 17.57 35.13 18.39
N GLY A 182 17.02 36.17 18.99
CA GLY A 182 16.52 37.36 18.29
C GLY A 182 15.13 37.18 17.64
N MET A 183 14.52 35.99 17.68
CA MET A 183 13.20 35.76 17.11
C MET A 183 12.10 36.35 18.00
N LYS A 184 11.26 37.22 17.41
CA LYS A 184 10.10 37.83 18.08
C LYS A 184 8.77 37.19 17.75
N LEU A 185 8.76 36.26 16.83
CA LEU A 185 7.54 35.56 16.38
C LEU A 185 6.99 34.69 17.51
N LYS A 186 5.70 34.84 17.83
CA LYS A 186 5.00 34.07 18.87
C LYS A 186 4.02 33.04 18.30
N LYS A 187 3.60 33.22 17.04
CA LYS A 187 2.67 32.34 16.35
C LYS A 187 3.13 32.15 14.91
N ALA A 188 2.80 31.01 14.33
CA ALA A 188 2.92 30.73 12.90
C ALA A 188 1.63 30.10 12.38
N SER A 189 1.37 30.31 11.10
CA SER A 189 0.26 29.69 10.37
C SER A 189 0.83 29.11 9.08
N VAL A 190 0.64 27.82 8.87
CA VAL A 190 1.17 27.07 7.73
C VAL A 190 -0.01 26.36 7.03
N PRO A 191 -0.11 26.41 5.69
CA PRO A 191 -1.19 25.73 5.00
C PRO A 191 -1.14 24.23 5.22
N LEU A 192 -2.30 23.59 5.30
CA LEU A 192 -2.42 22.12 5.35
C LEU A 192 -2.09 21.46 4.01
N HIS A 193 -2.30 22.18 2.91
CA HIS A 193 -1.90 21.77 1.57
C HIS A 193 -1.36 22.97 0.79
N PRO A 194 -0.30 22.83 -0.05
CA PRO A 194 0.29 23.97 -0.76
C PRO A 194 -0.57 24.51 -1.89
N GLU A 195 -1.37 23.66 -2.54
CA GLU A 195 -2.17 23.98 -3.73
C GLU A 195 -3.68 23.95 -3.46
N GLU A 196 -4.15 23.06 -2.57
CA GLU A 196 -5.58 22.89 -2.29
C GLU A 196 -6.00 23.68 -1.04
N LYS A 197 -7.26 24.12 -1.00
CA LYS A 197 -7.81 24.92 0.10
C LYS A 197 -8.24 24.07 1.31
N HIS A 198 -7.32 23.34 1.92
CA HIS A 198 -7.59 22.53 3.12
C HIS A 198 -7.58 23.33 4.43
N GLY A 199 -7.22 24.62 4.38
CA GLY A 199 -7.08 25.46 5.56
C GLY A 199 -5.65 25.49 6.10
N PHE A 200 -5.53 25.91 7.37
CA PHE A 200 -4.24 26.20 8.01
C PHE A 200 -4.08 25.46 9.33
N ARG A 201 -2.85 25.12 9.64
CA ARG A 201 -2.41 24.68 10.95
C ARG A 201 -1.65 25.79 11.66
N THR A 202 -1.96 26.02 12.93
CA THR A 202 -1.36 27.11 13.72
C THR A 202 -0.48 26.57 14.81
N PHE A 203 0.57 27.29 15.13
CA PHE A 203 1.59 26.94 16.12
C PHE A 203 1.77 28.07 17.12
N ALA A 204 1.84 27.75 18.40
CA ALA A 204 2.46 28.61 19.38
C ALA A 204 3.98 28.38 19.32
N LEU A 205 4.74 29.45 19.22
CA LEU A 205 6.19 29.39 19.04
C LEU A 205 6.93 29.84 20.33
N SER A 206 8.08 29.22 20.54
CA SER A 206 9.12 29.63 21.46
C SER A 206 10.42 29.75 20.67
N ASN A 207 11.51 30.10 21.33
CA ASN A 207 12.81 30.15 20.67
C ASN A 207 13.45 28.77 20.46
N THR A 208 12.77 27.68 20.83
CA THR A 208 13.28 26.32 20.70
C THR A 208 12.53 25.58 19.60
N PHE A 209 13.28 24.92 18.72
CA PHE A 209 12.79 24.10 17.63
C PHE A 209 13.54 22.78 17.57
N PHE A 210 12.94 21.78 16.91
CA PHE A 210 13.59 20.55 16.51
C PHE A 210 13.61 20.48 14.98
N ILE A 211 14.76 20.13 14.43
CA ILE A 211 15.01 19.94 13.01
C ILE A 211 15.66 18.58 12.79
N ASP A 212 15.69 18.08 11.56
CA ASP A 212 16.40 16.83 11.27
C ASP A 212 17.91 17.01 11.48
N ASP A 213 18.55 16.06 12.14
CA ASP A 213 19.99 16.07 12.38
C ASP A 213 20.78 16.08 11.06
N LYS A 214 20.28 15.44 10.01
CA LYS A 214 20.88 15.49 8.66
C LYS A 214 20.87 16.90 8.08
N ASP A 215 19.75 17.63 8.23
CA ASP A 215 19.66 19.02 7.79
C ASP A 215 20.61 19.92 8.61
N PHE A 216 20.73 19.64 9.91
CA PHE A 216 21.66 20.38 10.76
C PHE A 216 23.11 20.18 10.31
N GLU A 217 23.56 18.95 10.09
CA GLU A 217 24.93 18.68 9.67
C GLU A 217 25.22 19.20 8.25
N ALA A 218 24.24 19.14 7.35
CA ALA A 218 24.40 19.63 5.98
C ALA A 218 24.49 21.16 5.88
N TYR A 219 23.83 21.91 6.76
CA TYR A 219 23.69 23.37 6.64
C TYR A 219 24.21 24.17 7.85
N LYS A 220 24.91 23.54 8.78
CA LYS A 220 25.52 24.21 9.94
C LYS A 220 26.40 25.36 9.51
N GLY A 221 26.19 26.55 10.11
CA GLY A 221 26.91 27.79 9.78
C GLY A 221 26.32 28.56 8.60
N LEU A 222 25.42 27.99 7.83
CA LEU A 222 24.78 28.65 6.68
C LEU A 222 23.44 29.29 7.06
N GLU A 223 22.96 30.22 6.22
CA GLU A 223 21.60 30.73 6.31
C GLU A 223 20.63 29.72 5.69
N VAL A 224 19.58 29.35 6.44
CA VAL A 224 18.51 28.46 6.02
C VAL A 224 17.16 29.05 6.36
N ARG A 225 16.11 28.55 5.70
CA ARG A 225 14.73 28.92 6.03
C ARG A 225 14.05 27.80 6.78
N LEU A 226 13.60 28.06 8.00
CA LEU A 226 12.55 27.23 8.61
C LEU A 226 11.30 27.39 7.74
N LYS A 227 10.87 26.28 7.09
CA LYS A 227 9.84 26.32 6.04
C LYS A 227 8.59 27.04 6.53
N ASP A 228 8.09 27.98 5.73
CA ASP A 228 6.91 28.80 5.99
C ASP A 228 6.95 29.61 7.30
N LEU A 229 8.15 29.90 7.83
CA LEU A 229 8.34 30.66 9.06
C LEU A 229 9.34 31.81 8.88
N CYS A 230 10.63 31.54 8.95
CA CYS A 230 11.67 32.57 8.98
C CYS A 230 13.03 32.03 8.53
N ASN A 231 13.95 32.95 8.27
CA ASN A 231 15.34 32.61 7.96
C ASN A 231 16.17 32.68 9.26
N ILE A 232 17.13 31.75 9.35
CA ILE A 232 18.06 31.68 10.48
C ILE A 232 19.46 31.34 9.98
N LYS A 233 20.50 31.86 10.63
CA LYS A 233 21.85 31.32 10.51
C LYS A 233 21.96 30.11 11.43
N LEU A 234 22.11 28.91 10.83
CA LEU A 234 21.96 27.64 11.54
C LEU A 234 23.16 27.33 12.44
N GLY A 235 22.89 26.97 13.69
CA GLY A 235 23.86 26.54 14.70
C GLY A 235 23.14 25.93 15.90
N ASN A 236 23.85 25.39 16.88
CA ASN A 236 23.25 24.99 18.17
C ASN A 236 22.48 26.14 18.82
N ILE A 237 23.04 27.32 18.74
CA ILE A 237 22.40 28.59 18.98
C ILE A 237 22.36 29.31 17.63
N SER A 238 21.17 29.24 16.99
CA SER A 238 20.92 29.90 15.71
C SER A 238 20.56 31.38 15.90
N GLU A 239 20.77 32.17 14.88
CA GLU A 239 20.44 33.61 14.88
C GLU A 239 19.29 33.86 13.90
N PHE A 240 18.28 34.59 14.33
CA PHE A 240 17.18 35.01 13.44
C PHE A 240 17.72 36.09 12.48
N THR A 241 17.50 35.85 11.14
CA THR A 241 17.99 36.77 10.09
C THR A 241 16.87 37.46 9.31
N GLY A 242 15.60 37.12 9.56
CA GLY A 242 14.46 37.79 8.93
C GLY A 242 13.34 36.85 8.51
N THR A 243 12.29 37.41 7.89
CA THR A 243 11.12 36.67 7.40
C THR A 243 10.99 36.69 5.87
N GLU A 244 11.77 37.53 5.22
CA GLU A 244 11.73 37.67 3.75
C GLU A 244 12.04 36.36 3.03
N LEU A 245 11.41 36.17 1.89
CA LEU A 245 11.70 35.02 1.05
C LEU A 245 13.07 35.19 0.39
N LYS A 246 13.98 34.26 0.70
CA LYS A 246 15.31 34.18 0.12
C LYS A 246 15.54 32.87 -0.58
N ALA A 247 16.45 32.83 -1.54
CA ALA A 247 16.89 31.63 -2.23
C ALA A 247 17.90 30.84 -1.37
N VAL A 248 17.44 30.37 -0.20
CA VAL A 248 18.21 29.56 0.76
C VAL A 248 17.55 28.18 0.96
N PRO A 249 18.30 27.18 1.42
CA PRO A 249 17.73 25.87 1.72
C PRO A 249 16.55 25.96 2.70
N LYS A 250 15.44 25.26 2.37
CA LYS A 250 14.24 25.18 3.23
C LYS A 250 14.29 23.89 4.02
N ILE A 251 14.28 23.99 5.33
CA ILE A 251 14.29 22.85 6.25
C ILE A 251 12.99 22.77 7.05
N GLN A 252 12.59 21.56 7.40
CA GLN A 252 11.43 21.33 8.27
C GLN A 252 11.77 21.54 9.72
N TRP A 253 10.75 21.79 10.52
CA TRP A 253 10.87 22.06 11.93
C TRP A 253 9.62 21.66 12.70
N VAL A 254 9.76 21.36 13.97
CA VAL A 254 8.66 21.30 14.93
C VAL A 254 8.98 22.17 16.15
N PRO A 255 7.96 22.80 16.77
CA PRO A 255 8.18 23.68 17.93
C PRO A 255 8.54 22.85 19.18
N ALA A 256 8.93 23.56 20.25
CA ALA A 256 9.23 22.95 21.55
C ALA A 256 8.09 22.02 22.04
N LYS A 257 6.83 22.47 21.87
CA LYS A 257 5.66 21.63 22.13
C LYS A 257 5.38 20.75 20.91
N HIS A 258 5.62 19.47 21.03
CA HIS A 258 5.53 18.47 19.94
C HIS A 258 4.89 17.17 20.43
N LEU A 259 4.64 16.26 19.50
CA LEU A 259 4.20 14.89 19.74
C LEU A 259 5.33 13.93 19.39
N SER A 260 5.50 12.89 20.19
CA SER A 260 6.32 11.74 19.78
C SER A 260 5.56 10.91 18.77
N VAL A 261 6.21 10.56 17.67
CA VAL A 261 5.62 9.74 16.59
C VAL A 261 6.46 8.51 16.37
N ARG A 262 5.78 7.38 16.20
CA ARG A 262 6.36 6.12 15.77
C ARG A 262 5.73 5.72 14.44
N VAL A 263 6.55 5.65 13.40
CA VAL A 263 6.13 5.24 12.06
C VAL A 263 6.59 3.81 11.82
N MET A 264 5.65 2.91 11.66
CA MET A 264 5.92 1.51 11.31
C MET A 264 6.24 1.42 9.82
N MET A 265 7.37 0.83 9.49
CA MET A 265 7.85 0.63 8.12
C MET A 265 7.76 -0.86 7.76
N ALA A 266 7.88 -1.19 6.47
CA ALA A 266 8.07 -2.58 6.05
C ALA A 266 9.32 -3.23 6.68
N ARG A 267 10.35 -2.41 6.99
CA ARG A 267 11.59 -2.87 7.67
C ARG A 267 11.82 -2.00 8.92
N GLY A 268 11.29 -2.45 10.06
CA GLY A 268 11.49 -1.77 11.35
C GLY A 268 10.53 -0.61 11.62
N GLU A 269 10.96 0.34 12.44
CA GLU A 269 10.21 1.54 12.78
C GLU A 269 11.12 2.76 12.81
N ILE A 270 10.55 3.92 12.55
CA ILE A 270 11.21 5.22 12.69
C ILE A 270 10.50 6.00 13.80
N LYS A 271 11.28 6.56 14.73
CA LYS A 271 10.79 7.42 15.80
C LYS A 271 11.18 8.84 15.50
N GLY A 272 10.33 9.79 15.87
CA GLY A 272 10.59 11.19 15.67
C GLY A 272 9.58 12.10 16.36
N TYR A 273 9.63 13.38 16.03
CA TYR A 273 8.73 14.40 16.57
C TYR A 273 7.86 14.97 15.47
N ALA A 274 6.59 15.20 15.79
CA ALA A 274 5.67 15.90 14.90
C ALA A 274 4.95 17.04 15.62
N GLU A 275 4.37 17.91 14.85
CA GLU A 275 3.57 19.02 15.32
C GLU A 275 2.32 18.59 16.07
N THR A 276 1.86 19.38 17.03
CA THR A 276 0.70 19.05 17.87
C THR A 276 -0.64 19.01 17.13
N ASN A 277 -0.74 19.66 15.97
CA ASN A 277 -1.94 19.61 15.14
C ASN A 277 -2.26 18.20 14.66
N LEU A 278 -1.26 17.32 14.54
CA LEU A 278 -1.45 15.92 14.17
C LEU A 278 -2.35 15.15 15.16
N ALA A 279 -2.46 15.58 16.42
CA ALA A 279 -3.37 14.98 17.40
C ALA A 279 -4.86 15.09 17.03
N LYS A 280 -5.22 16.03 16.15
CA LYS A 280 -6.59 16.24 15.67
C LYS A 280 -6.97 15.30 14.52
N VAL A 281 -5.99 14.63 13.93
CA VAL A 281 -6.20 13.71 12.81
C VAL A 281 -6.89 12.44 13.31
N LYS A 282 -7.95 12.05 12.65
CA LYS A 282 -8.71 10.83 12.98
C LYS A 282 -7.89 9.58 12.66
N PRO A 283 -7.88 8.55 13.53
CA PRO A 283 -7.32 7.25 13.19
C PRO A 283 -7.92 6.71 11.88
N GLY A 284 -7.08 6.14 11.04
CA GLY A 284 -7.43 5.67 9.71
C GLY A 284 -7.21 6.69 8.59
N SER A 285 -7.02 7.98 8.89
CA SER A 285 -6.73 9.00 7.89
C SER A 285 -5.32 8.84 7.29
N VAL A 286 -5.23 9.16 6.00
CA VAL A 286 -3.95 9.27 5.28
C VAL A 286 -3.52 10.74 5.31
N VAL A 287 -2.27 10.97 5.66
CA VAL A 287 -1.64 12.30 5.67
C VAL A 287 -0.25 12.21 5.04
N GLN A 288 0.28 13.32 4.59
CA GLN A 288 1.66 13.40 4.14
C GLN A 288 2.55 13.98 5.25
N PHE A 289 3.56 13.23 5.66
CA PHE A 289 4.70 13.80 6.38
C PHE A 289 5.64 14.39 5.33
N GLU A 290 5.71 15.71 5.27
CA GLU A 290 6.48 16.41 4.24
C GLU A 290 7.94 15.91 4.21
N ARG A 291 8.52 15.71 3.02
CA ARG A 291 9.87 15.16 2.78
C ARG A 291 10.08 13.73 3.31
N PHE A 292 9.05 13.11 3.90
CA PHE A 292 9.13 11.73 4.42
C PHE A 292 8.25 10.77 3.63
N GLY A 293 7.00 11.17 3.33
CA GLY A 293 6.06 10.38 2.54
C GLY A 293 4.66 10.30 3.15
N PHE A 294 3.80 9.52 2.51
CA PHE A 294 2.43 9.31 2.96
C PHE A 294 2.39 8.28 4.08
N VAL A 295 1.60 8.57 5.09
CA VAL A 295 1.41 7.69 6.24
C VAL A 295 -0.07 7.57 6.59
N ARG A 296 -0.47 6.42 7.09
CA ARG A 296 -1.78 6.22 7.70
C ARG A 296 -1.64 6.36 9.21
N VAL A 297 -2.39 7.26 9.80
CA VAL A 297 -2.46 7.42 11.26
C VAL A 297 -3.29 6.28 11.84
N GLU A 298 -2.71 5.43 12.69
CA GLU A 298 -3.42 4.31 13.31
C GLU A 298 -3.93 4.64 14.70
N LYS A 299 -3.13 5.36 15.48
CA LYS A 299 -3.51 5.74 16.84
C LYS A 299 -3.10 7.18 17.10
N THR A 300 -4.00 7.94 17.69
CA THR A 300 -3.75 9.29 18.17
C THR A 300 -3.91 9.33 19.69
N GLY A 301 -2.92 9.89 20.37
CA GLY A 301 -2.92 10.12 21.81
C GLY A 301 -2.50 11.54 22.15
N LYS A 302 -2.62 11.91 23.42
CA LYS A 302 -2.26 13.29 23.88
C LYS A 302 -0.79 13.63 23.67
N SER A 303 0.10 12.65 23.69
CA SER A 303 1.56 12.85 23.61
C SER A 303 2.26 11.98 22.57
N HIS A 304 1.58 10.99 22.01
CA HIS A 304 2.18 10.05 21.07
C HIS A 304 1.22 9.64 19.95
N ILE A 305 1.76 9.41 18.77
CA ILE A 305 1.07 8.98 17.55
C ILE A 305 1.72 7.69 17.05
N ILE A 306 0.90 6.78 16.54
CA ILE A 306 1.38 5.62 15.77
C ILE A 306 0.84 5.75 14.35
N ALA A 307 1.74 5.66 13.39
CA ALA A 307 1.42 5.69 11.97
C ALA A 307 2.08 4.53 11.23
N VAL A 308 1.58 4.20 10.06
CA VAL A 308 2.16 3.21 9.15
C VAL A 308 2.57 3.93 7.87
N PHE A 309 3.80 3.68 7.44
CA PHE A 309 4.34 4.23 6.21
C PHE A 309 3.70 3.57 4.98
N GLY A 310 3.23 4.37 4.08
CA GLY A 310 2.73 3.96 2.78
C GLY A 310 3.85 3.91 1.75
N HIS A 311 4.18 5.07 1.23
CA HIS A 311 5.22 5.31 0.22
C HIS A 311 5.63 6.80 0.22
N GLU A 312 6.65 7.14 -0.54
CA GLU A 312 7.09 8.52 -0.81
C GLU A 312 6.21 9.23 -1.85
#